data_48667a4e9569fddd8e0c32e293ef9a68
#
_entry.id   48667a4e9569fddd8e0c32e293ef9a68
#
_cell.length_a   1.000
_cell.length_b   1.000
_cell.length_c   1.000
_cell.angle_alpha   90.00
_cell.angle_beta   90.00
_cell.angle_gamma   90.00
#
_symmetry.space_group_name_H-M   'P 1'
#
loop_
_entity.id
_entity.type
_entity.pdbx_description
1 polymer ?
#
loop_
_entity_poly.entity_id
_entity_poly.type
_entity_poly.pdbx_seq_one_letter_code
_entity_poly.pdbx_strand_id
1 'polypeptide(L)'
;MAEQNRYTFKELVDIIKRIRRDCPWDSVQTHESLKECLVNETEEVLEGIDFFRETGDSGNFCEELGDLLMLVILQSEIAREEGIF
;
A
#
# COMPACT_ATOMS: atom_id res chain seq x y z
N MET A 1 -15.14 10.75 12.78
CA MET A 1 -15.66 9.59 12.05
C MET A 1 -14.92 9.38 10.77
N ALA A 2 -14.74 8.13 10.42
CA ALA A 2 -13.95 7.77 9.26
C ALA A 2 -14.56 8.24 7.93
N GLU A 3 -15.85 8.49 7.90
CA GLU A 3 -16.55 8.92 6.68
C GLU A 3 -15.95 10.19 6.09
N GLN A 4 -15.40 11.05 6.94
CA GLN A 4 -14.84 12.32 6.48
C GLN A 4 -13.58 12.15 5.65
N ASN A 5 -12.94 10.99 5.75
CA ASN A 5 -11.65 10.73 5.09
C ASN A 5 -11.76 9.67 4.01
N ARG A 6 -12.95 9.48 3.47
CA ARG A 6 -13.15 8.49 2.42
C ARG A 6 -12.67 9.01 1.08
N TYR A 7 -12.02 8.15 0.36
CA TYR A 7 -11.53 8.45 -0.99
C TYR A 7 -12.05 7.38 -1.94
N THR A 8 -12.22 7.76 -3.20
CA THR A 8 -12.49 6.77 -4.25
C THR A 8 -11.18 6.05 -4.59
N PHE A 9 -11.30 4.90 -5.20
CA PHE A 9 -10.13 4.18 -5.67
C PHE A 9 -9.32 5.04 -6.66
N LYS A 10 -10.00 5.75 -7.56
CA LYS A 10 -9.33 6.64 -8.50
C LYS A 10 -8.52 7.72 -7.78
N GLU A 11 -9.10 8.31 -6.75
CA GLU A 11 -8.39 9.32 -5.96
C GLU A 11 -7.14 8.75 -5.31
N LEU A 12 -7.23 7.53 -4.78
CA LEU A 12 -6.09 6.86 -4.18
C LEU A 12 -4.98 6.61 -5.21
N VAL A 13 -5.36 6.12 -6.38
CA VAL A 13 -4.41 5.91 -7.48
C VAL A 13 -3.74 7.22 -7.87
N ASP A 14 -4.50 8.31 -7.98
CA ASP A 14 -3.95 9.62 -8.33
C ASP A 14 -2.97 10.14 -7.28
N ILE A 15 -3.26 9.89 -6.00
CA ILE A 15 -2.37 10.26 -4.91
C ILE A 15 -1.05 9.50 -5.03
N ILE A 16 -1.11 8.21 -5.29
CA ILE A 16 0.10 7.38 -5.40
C ILE A 16 0.91 7.77 -6.64
N LYS A 17 0.26 8.10 -7.74
CA LYS A 17 0.96 8.63 -8.91
C LYS A 17 1.76 9.88 -8.58
N ARG A 18 1.16 10.79 -7.80
CA ARG A 18 1.83 12.01 -7.38
C ARG A 18 3.00 11.73 -6.46
N ILE A 19 2.81 10.82 -5.51
CA ILE A 19 3.87 10.42 -4.58
C ILE A 19 5.03 9.80 -5.36
N ARG A 20 4.72 8.93 -6.32
CA ARG A 20 5.75 8.30 -7.17
C ARG A 20 6.57 9.34 -7.93
N ARG A 21 5.94 10.40 -8.37
CA ARG A 21 6.62 11.45 -9.11
C ARG A 21 7.47 12.34 -8.21
N ASP A 22 6.93 12.71 -7.03
CA ASP A 22 7.45 13.81 -6.24
C ASP A 22 8.19 13.40 -4.98
N CYS A 23 7.94 12.21 -4.44
CA CYS A 23 8.58 11.77 -3.21
C CYS A 23 9.98 11.21 -3.51
N PRO A 24 11.04 11.73 -2.86
CA PRO A 24 12.41 11.26 -3.14
C PRO A 24 12.60 9.77 -2.89
N TRP A 25 11.88 9.18 -1.92
CA TRP A 25 12.00 7.76 -1.64
C TRP A 25 11.23 6.93 -2.68
N ASP A 26 9.97 7.30 -2.93
CA ASP A 26 9.12 6.53 -3.84
C ASP A 26 9.59 6.63 -5.29
N SER A 27 10.13 7.79 -5.67
CA SER A 27 10.50 8.04 -7.06
C SER A 27 11.66 7.19 -7.55
N VAL A 28 12.48 6.65 -6.63
CA VAL A 28 13.63 5.83 -6.99
C VAL A 28 13.41 4.34 -6.80
N GLN A 29 12.23 3.94 -6.33
CA GLN A 29 11.94 2.54 -6.12
C GLN A 29 11.74 1.81 -7.46
N THR A 30 12.09 0.53 -7.46
CA THR A 30 11.91 -0.35 -8.61
C THR A 30 11.06 -1.54 -8.18
N HIS A 31 10.65 -2.35 -9.14
CA HIS A 31 9.95 -3.60 -8.79
C HIS A 31 10.77 -4.41 -7.80
N GLU A 32 12.07 -4.53 -8.05
CA GLU A 32 12.97 -5.34 -7.22
C GLU A 32 13.16 -4.74 -5.84
N SER A 33 13.33 -3.43 -5.75
CA SER A 33 13.58 -2.80 -4.45
C SER A 33 12.37 -2.90 -3.52
N LEU A 34 11.17 -3.08 -4.08
CA LEU A 34 9.95 -3.19 -3.29
C LEU A 34 9.61 -4.63 -2.90
N LYS A 35 10.35 -5.61 -3.36
CA LYS A 35 10.05 -7.01 -3.05
C LYS A 35 10.08 -7.27 -1.55
N GLU A 36 11.11 -6.76 -0.87
CA GLU A 36 11.24 -6.94 0.57
C GLU A 36 10.10 -6.24 1.32
N CYS A 37 9.70 -5.07 0.86
CA CYS A 37 8.58 -4.35 1.44
C CYS A 37 7.29 -5.17 1.34
N LEU A 38 7.07 -5.82 0.20
CA LEU A 38 5.89 -6.66 0.00
C LEU A 38 5.88 -7.85 0.95
N VAL A 39 7.03 -8.49 1.14
CA VAL A 39 7.14 -9.62 2.08
C VAL A 39 6.85 -9.16 3.50
N ASN A 40 7.49 -8.06 3.91
CA ASN A 40 7.33 -7.55 5.27
C ASN A 40 5.88 -7.12 5.53
N GLU A 41 5.25 -6.45 4.57
CA GLU A 41 3.88 -5.98 4.74
C GLU A 41 2.89 -7.15 4.78
N THR A 42 3.15 -8.20 4.01
CA THR A 42 2.33 -9.41 4.05
C THR A 42 2.39 -10.05 5.44
N GLU A 43 3.58 -10.13 6.03
CA GLU A 43 3.73 -10.65 7.38
C GLU A 43 2.99 -9.80 8.40
N GLU A 44 3.03 -8.49 8.25
CA GLU A 44 2.31 -7.58 9.15
C GLU A 44 0.80 -7.75 9.02
N VAL A 45 0.30 -8.00 7.80
CA VAL A 45 -1.12 -8.30 7.60
C VAL A 45 -1.50 -9.58 8.35
N LEU A 46 -0.67 -10.62 8.24
CA LEU A 46 -0.95 -11.89 8.93
C LEU A 46 -0.98 -11.71 10.44
N GLU A 47 -0.04 -10.94 10.98
CA GLU A 47 -0.01 -10.63 12.41
C GLU A 47 -1.25 -9.83 12.81
N GLY A 48 -1.68 -8.90 11.96
CA GLY A 48 -2.87 -8.11 12.20
C GLY A 48 -4.13 -8.96 12.25
N ILE A 49 -4.21 -9.97 11.40
CA ILE A 49 -5.33 -10.92 11.41
C ILE A 49 -5.36 -11.67 12.75
N ASP A 50 -4.21 -12.18 13.19
CA ASP A 50 -4.12 -12.94 14.43
C ASP A 50 -4.49 -12.06 15.63
N PHE A 51 -3.98 -10.84 15.66
CA PHE A 51 -4.27 -9.91 16.74
C PHE A 51 -5.76 -9.57 16.80
N PHE A 52 -6.36 -9.34 15.62
CA PHE A 52 -7.80 -9.09 15.54
C PHE A 52 -8.61 -10.27 16.05
N ARG A 53 -8.21 -11.49 15.70
CA ARG A 53 -8.91 -12.70 16.16
C ARG A 53 -8.81 -12.87 17.67
N GLU A 54 -7.69 -12.50 18.27
CA GLU A 54 -7.49 -12.66 19.69
C GLU A 54 -8.14 -11.56 20.52
N THR A 55 -8.17 -10.32 20.01
CA THR A 55 -8.56 -9.17 20.82
C THR A 55 -9.83 -8.48 20.36
N GLY A 56 -10.25 -8.70 19.11
CA GLY A 56 -11.35 -7.94 18.51
C GLY A 56 -10.93 -6.57 18.01
N ASP A 57 -9.68 -6.18 18.19
CA ASP A 57 -9.17 -4.87 17.74
C ASP A 57 -8.70 -4.99 16.29
N SER A 58 -9.41 -4.33 15.38
CA SER A 58 -9.15 -4.41 13.94
C SER A 58 -8.30 -3.25 13.40
N GLY A 59 -7.87 -2.32 14.26
CA GLY A 59 -7.18 -1.11 13.81
C GLY A 59 -5.90 -1.42 13.05
N ASN A 60 -5.05 -2.26 13.60
CA ASN A 60 -3.79 -2.61 12.98
C ASN A 60 -4.02 -3.43 11.70
N PHE A 61 -4.95 -4.37 11.73
CA PHE A 61 -5.30 -5.17 10.56
C PHE A 61 -5.73 -4.27 9.40
N CYS A 62 -6.59 -3.31 9.67
CA CYS A 62 -7.06 -2.35 8.65
C CYS A 62 -5.89 -1.53 8.08
N GLU A 63 -5.02 -1.04 8.95
CA GLU A 63 -3.87 -0.24 8.55
C GLU A 63 -2.93 -1.03 7.63
N GLU A 64 -2.63 -2.26 8.01
CA GLU A 64 -1.69 -3.08 7.22
C GLU A 64 -2.27 -3.49 5.87
N LEU A 65 -3.57 -3.71 5.80
CA LEU A 65 -4.21 -3.96 4.49
C LEU A 65 -4.10 -2.74 3.60
N GLY A 66 -4.25 -1.54 4.15
CA GLY A 66 -4.08 -0.31 3.39
C GLY A 66 -2.66 -0.16 2.88
N ASP A 67 -1.67 -0.45 3.72
CA ASP A 67 -0.27 -0.36 3.35
C ASP A 67 0.08 -1.36 2.25
N LEU A 68 -0.45 -2.58 2.33
CA LEU A 68 -0.25 -3.58 1.29
C LEU A 68 -0.90 -3.13 -0.03
N LEU A 69 -2.09 -2.57 0.04
CA LEU A 69 -2.78 -2.06 -1.16
C LEU A 69 -1.95 -0.95 -1.82
N MET A 70 -1.37 -0.06 -1.04
CA MET A 70 -0.51 1.00 -1.58
C MET A 70 0.68 0.42 -2.34
N LEU A 71 1.29 -0.65 -1.84
CA LEU A 71 2.40 -1.30 -2.54
C LEU A 71 1.94 -1.92 -3.85
N VAL A 72 0.74 -2.50 -3.88
CA VAL A 72 0.19 -3.06 -5.11
C VAL A 72 0.01 -1.97 -6.16
N ILE A 73 -0.55 -0.83 -5.76
CA ILE A 73 -0.77 0.29 -6.68
C ILE A 73 0.57 0.87 -7.15
N LEU A 74 1.53 0.99 -6.25
CA LEU A 74 2.85 1.52 -6.61
C LEU A 74 3.56 0.60 -7.62
N GLN A 75 3.51 -0.71 -7.42
CA GLN A 75 4.04 -1.67 -8.38
C GLN A 75 3.38 -1.52 -9.75
N SER A 76 2.07 -1.32 -9.76
CA SER A 76 1.31 -1.15 -11.00
C SER A 76 1.71 0.15 -11.71
N GLU A 77 1.96 1.20 -10.94
CA GLU A 77 2.38 2.48 -11.52
C GLU A 77 3.77 2.38 -12.14
N ILE A 78 4.69 1.68 -11.48
CA ILE A 78 6.01 1.45 -12.04
C ILE A 78 5.91 0.64 -13.34
N ALA A 79 5.05 -0.38 -13.35
CA ALA A 79 4.82 -1.19 -14.55
C ALA A 79 4.28 -0.35 -15.70
N ARG A 80 3.37 0.58 -15.40
CA ARG A 80 2.84 1.49 -16.41
C ARG A 80 3.95 2.37 -16.99
N GLU A 81 4.83 2.90 -16.13
CA GLU A 81 5.96 3.73 -16.56
C GLU A 81 6.89 2.96 -17.49
N GLU A 82 7.08 1.68 -17.22
CA GLU A 82 7.98 0.83 -18.00
C GLU A 82 7.31 0.23 -19.23
N GLY A 83 6.03 0.49 -19.43
CA GLY A 83 5.31 0.00 -20.59
C GLY A 83 4.99 -1.49 -20.54
N ILE A 84 4.98 -2.09 -19.32
CA ILE A 84 4.70 -3.52 -19.19
C ILE A 84 3.21 -3.80 -19.28
N PHE A 85 2.41 -3.01 -18.60
CA PHE A 85 0.95 -3.07 -18.69
C PHE A 85 0.34 -1.79 -18.19
#